data_c7c7a2ca7520ef622214d26e0676d111
#
_entry.id   c7c7a2ca7520ef622214d26e0676d111
#
_cell.length_a   1.000
_cell.length_b   1.000
_cell.length_c   1.000
_cell.angle_alpha   90.00
_cell.angle_beta   90.00
_cell.angle_gamma   90.00
#
_symmetry.space_group_name_H-M   'P 1'
#
loop_
_entity.id
_entity.type
_entity.pdbx_description
1 polymer ?
#
loop_
_entity_poly.entity_id
_entity_poly.type
_entity_poly.pdbx_seq_one_letter_code
_entity_poly.pdbx_strand_id
1 'polypeptide(L)'
;LPANGTATVNGKGVSPLVFSYSPVADFWGSDSFTIIVDDGNASDSITVNVQVQPINDSPVLSGNDAISVSMTENGLINPWVAPDLNASDLETDELAWTIFTQPLNGVATISGSGSSPYEFIYTPATDFVGADSFVVNVSDGNSSDQVTLNISVLGVNYPPVLSADFTLSTSMSEDGFPDGWIAPRLTASDPDPEDSLSWSLAKLPEHGSATVSGVGSSPSQFLFEPDPDYFGSDSFTISVSDGVLTDEVAVNV
;
A
#
# COMPACT_ATOMS: atom_id res chain seq x y z
N LEU A 1 -4.31 41.68 37.55
CA LEU A 1 -4.54 41.43 36.12
C LEU A 1 -4.86 39.94 35.93
N PRO A 2 -5.70 39.55 34.98
CA PRO A 2 -5.92 38.16 34.62
C PRO A 2 -4.65 37.54 34.05
N ALA A 3 -4.52 36.22 34.16
CA ALA A 3 -3.35 35.49 33.65
C ALA A 3 -3.51 35.13 32.17
N ASN A 4 -4.72 34.88 31.71
CA ASN A 4 -5.02 34.34 30.39
C ASN A 4 -5.96 35.24 29.58
N GLY A 5 -5.88 36.55 29.81
CA GLY A 5 -6.73 37.52 29.12
C GLY A 5 -6.41 38.96 29.43
N THR A 6 -7.26 39.82 28.92
CA THR A 6 -7.21 41.29 29.22
C THR A 6 -8.50 41.71 29.89
N ALA A 7 -8.37 42.30 31.09
CA ALA A 7 -9.50 42.89 31.76
C ALA A 7 -9.38 44.46 31.70
N THR A 8 -10.47 45.12 31.37
CA THR A 8 -10.55 46.58 31.37
C THR A 8 -11.67 47.02 32.32
N VAL A 9 -11.31 47.84 33.30
CA VAL A 9 -12.26 48.46 34.21
C VAL A 9 -11.94 49.95 34.25
N ASN A 10 -12.92 50.79 33.93
CA ASN A 10 -12.76 52.23 33.90
C ASN A 10 -14.08 52.93 34.26
N GLY A 11 -13.99 54.00 35.03
CA GLY A 11 -15.15 54.81 35.38
C GLY A 11 -14.91 55.59 36.67
N LYS A 12 -15.88 56.48 36.98
CA LYS A 12 -15.96 57.28 38.23
C LYS A 12 -17.38 57.19 38.77
N GLY A 13 -17.53 57.22 40.10
CA GLY A 13 -18.82 57.14 40.75
C GLY A 13 -19.11 55.75 41.30
N VAL A 14 -20.41 55.41 41.45
CA VAL A 14 -20.89 54.22 42.14
C VAL A 14 -20.77 52.89 41.32
N SER A 15 -20.51 53.05 40.03
CA SER A 15 -20.25 51.87 39.14
C SER A 15 -19.31 52.21 38.02
N PRO A 16 -18.53 51.22 37.49
CA PRO A 16 -17.67 51.47 36.34
C PRO A 16 -18.46 51.75 35.06
N LEU A 17 -17.93 52.60 34.17
CA LEU A 17 -18.47 52.89 32.84
C LEU A 17 -18.14 51.78 31.84
N VAL A 18 -16.96 51.16 31.99
CA VAL A 18 -16.49 50.03 31.18
C VAL A 18 -16.06 48.90 32.12
N PHE A 19 -16.58 47.72 31.86
CA PHE A 19 -16.15 46.51 32.52
C PHE A 19 -16.18 45.36 31.48
N SER A 20 -15.02 44.92 31.06
CA SER A 20 -14.91 43.86 30.06
C SER A 20 -13.74 42.95 30.39
N TYR A 21 -13.89 41.73 29.94
CA TYR A 21 -12.83 40.71 29.91
C TYR A 21 -12.78 40.12 28.51
N SER A 22 -11.58 39.91 27.97
CA SER A 22 -11.33 39.18 26.72
C SER A 22 -10.23 38.17 26.98
N PRO A 23 -10.51 36.88 26.80
CA PRO A 23 -9.48 35.83 26.91
C PRO A 23 -8.45 35.98 25.77
N VAL A 24 -7.27 35.41 25.93
CA VAL A 24 -6.37 35.16 24.81
C VAL A 24 -6.99 34.13 23.89
N ALA A 25 -6.53 34.08 22.64
CA ALA A 25 -7.01 33.08 21.67
C ALA A 25 -6.80 31.68 22.23
N ASP A 26 -7.76 30.80 21.95
CA ASP A 26 -7.75 29.36 22.27
C ASP A 26 -7.64 29.04 23.77
N PHE A 27 -7.84 30.03 24.65
CA PHE A 27 -7.89 29.81 26.08
C PHE A 27 -9.30 29.38 26.54
N TRP A 28 -9.34 28.30 27.26
CA TRP A 28 -10.50 27.81 28.02
C TRP A 28 -10.10 27.46 29.46
N GLY A 29 -11.05 27.50 30.37
CA GLY A 29 -10.78 27.23 31.77
C GLY A 29 -11.03 28.44 32.67
N SER A 30 -10.47 28.42 33.85
CA SER A 30 -10.69 29.45 34.88
C SER A 30 -9.62 30.53 34.79
N ASP A 31 -10.02 31.78 34.86
CA ASP A 31 -9.15 32.93 35.06
C ASP A 31 -9.75 33.86 36.13
N SER A 32 -8.95 34.76 36.65
CA SER A 32 -9.40 35.71 37.67
C SER A 32 -8.62 37.01 37.65
N PHE A 33 -9.25 38.09 38.09
CA PHE A 33 -8.63 39.38 38.26
C PHE A 33 -9.29 40.16 39.41
N THR A 34 -8.57 41.09 40.00
CA THR A 34 -9.06 41.97 41.06
C THR A 34 -9.40 43.32 40.56
N ILE A 35 -10.58 43.82 40.89
CA ILE A 35 -11.01 45.19 40.68
C ILE A 35 -10.79 45.92 42.01
N ILE A 36 -10.22 47.15 41.91
CA ILE A 36 -10.01 48.03 43.02
C ILE A 36 -10.82 49.30 42.80
N VAL A 37 -11.55 49.72 43.81
CA VAL A 37 -12.19 51.02 43.89
C VAL A 37 -11.46 51.85 44.91
N ASP A 38 -11.17 53.15 44.57
CA ASP A 38 -10.39 54.03 45.40
C ASP A 38 -11.05 55.45 45.38
N ASP A 39 -11.21 56.06 46.56
CA ASP A 39 -11.77 57.40 46.74
C ASP A 39 -10.71 58.47 46.95
N GLY A 40 -9.43 58.12 46.86
CA GLY A 40 -8.25 58.96 47.08
C GLY A 40 -7.75 58.95 48.54
N ASN A 41 -8.46 58.31 49.47
CA ASN A 41 -8.06 58.16 50.87
C ASN A 41 -7.99 56.69 51.32
N ALA A 42 -8.89 55.88 50.77
CA ALA A 42 -8.97 54.44 51.06
C ALA A 42 -9.42 53.69 49.80
N SER A 43 -9.05 52.41 49.71
CA SER A 43 -9.46 51.52 48.61
C SER A 43 -10.08 50.25 49.17
N ASP A 44 -10.98 49.65 48.32
CA ASP A 44 -11.56 48.35 48.53
C ASP A 44 -11.42 47.53 47.25
N SER A 45 -11.47 46.22 47.35
CA SER A 45 -11.24 45.32 46.18
C SER A 45 -12.15 44.11 46.17
N ILE A 46 -12.47 43.66 44.96
CA ILE A 46 -13.21 42.43 44.71
C ILE A 46 -12.49 41.60 43.65
N THR A 47 -12.46 40.30 43.86
CA THR A 47 -11.97 39.33 42.87
C THR A 47 -13.10 38.90 41.96
N VAL A 48 -12.88 39.00 40.66
CA VAL A 48 -13.78 38.47 39.61
C VAL A 48 -13.20 37.16 39.11
N ASN A 49 -13.95 36.08 39.27
CA ASN A 49 -13.62 34.76 38.70
C ASN A 49 -14.39 34.63 37.35
N VAL A 50 -13.66 34.24 36.32
CA VAL A 50 -14.21 34.02 34.97
C VAL A 50 -14.03 32.56 34.61
N GLN A 51 -15.08 31.93 34.09
CA GLN A 51 -15.01 30.59 33.49
C GLN A 51 -15.22 30.75 31.99
N VAL A 52 -14.17 30.50 31.22
CA VAL A 52 -14.22 30.48 29.75
C VAL A 52 -14.54 29.05 29.32
N GLN A 53 -15.60 28.90 28.52
CA GLN A 53 -16.00 27.61 27.99
C GLN A 53 -15.19 27.29 26.73
N PRO A 54 -14.79 26.01 26.49
CA PRO A 54 -14.16 25.63 25.23
C PRO A 54 -15.13 25.79 24.06
N ILE A 55 -14.60 26.10 22.91
CA ILE A 55 -15.27 26.01 21.61
C ILE A 55 -14.46 24.97 20.84
N ASN A 56 -15.17 23.99 20.28
CA ASN A 56 -14.50 22.90 19.55
C ASN A 56 -13.72 23.42 18.34
N ASP A 57 -12.44 23.12 18.31
CA ASP A 57 -11.58 23.22 17.14
C ASP A 57 -11.58 21.87 16.41
N SER A 58 -11.23 21.84 15.13
CA SER A 58 -11.13 20.59 14.39
C SER A 58 -9.79 19.91 14.68
N PRO A 59 -9.77 18.56 14.71
CA PRO A 59 -8.50 17.86 14.76
C PRO A 59 -7.64 18.24 13.54
N VAL A 60 -6.33 18.18 13.70
CA VAL A 60 -5.35 18.54 12.67
C VAL A 60 -4.43 17.35 12.43
N LEU A 61 -4.47 16.82 11.20
CA LEU A 61 -3.53 15.83 10.74
C LEU A 61 -2.13 16.44 10.57
N SER A 62 -1.11 15.74 11.03
CA SER A 62 0.28 16.13 10.80
C SER A 62 0.73 15.65 9.42
N GLY A 63 1.34 16.52 8.63
CA GLY A 63 1.92 16.19 7.33
C GLY A 63 1.19 16.80 6.14
N ASN A 64 1.17 16.09 5.03
CA ASN A 64 0.59 16.53 3.77
C ASN A 64 -0.85 16.02 3.62
N ASP A 65 -1.67 16.73 2.85
CA ASP A 65 -3.05 16.35 2.50
C ASP A 65 -3.12 15.06 1.65
N ALA A 66 -1.98 14.59 1.14
CA ALA A 66 -1.88 13.35 0.40
C ALA A 66 -0.56 12.62 0.70
N ILE A 67 -0.66 11.29 0.84
CA ILE A 67 0.45 10.38 1.09
C ILE A 67 0.49 9.35 -0.04
N SER A 68 1.69 9.04 -0.56
CA SER A 68 1.89 8.03 -1.59
C SER A 68 2.61 6.81 -1.02
N VAL A 69 2.08 5.62 -1.30
CA VAL A 69 2.64 4.33 -0.89
C VAL A 69 2.72 3.41 -2.10
N SER A 70 3.79 2.63 -2.20
CA SER A 70 3.92 1.58 -3.20
C SER A 70 4.01 0.20 -2.55
N MET A 71 3.41 -0.81 -3.19
CA MET A 71 3.49 -2.21 -2.77
C MET A 71 3.41 -3.12 -3.99
N THR A 72 3.73 -4.40 -3.86
CA THR A 72 3.45 -5.38 -4.91
C THR A 72 2.07 -6.02 -4.71
N GLU A 73 1.44 -6.46 -5.79
CA GLU A 73 0.08 -7.03 -5.80
C GLU A 73 -0.15 -8.12 -4.74
N ASN A 74 0.82 -8.99 -4.51
CA ASN A 74 0.74 -10.09 -3.55
C ASN A 74 1.50 -9.81 -2.24
N GLY A 75 2.10 -8.61 -2.09
CA GLY A 75 2.86 -8.24 -0.90
C GLY A 75 4.10 -9.08 -0.61
N LEU A 76 4.56 -9.90 -1.55
CA LEU A 76 5.69 -10.83 -1.32
C LEU A 76 7.06 -10.16 -1.33
N ILE A 77 7.26 -9.20 -2.24
CA ILE A 77 8.55 -8.50 -2.42
C ILE A 77 8.51 -7.15 -1.72
N ASN A 78 7.43 -6.42 -1.88
CA ASN A 78 7.19 -5.12 -1.26
C ASN A 78 5.79 -5.14 -0.61
N PRO A 79 5.69 -5.61 0.65
CA PRO A 79 4.41 -5.69 1.35
C PRO A 79 3.84 -4.30 1.67
N TRP A 80 2.56 -4.25 2.02
CA TRP A 80 1.97 -3.06 2.60
C TRP A 80 2.71 -2.64 3.87
N VAL A 81 3.14 -1.39 3.88
CA VAL A 81 3.66 -0.72 5.07
C VAL A 81 2.77 0.49 5.32
N ALA A 82 2.04 0.46 6.42
CA ALA A 82 1.18 1.57 6.80
C ALA A 82 2.01 2.84 7.00
N PRO A 83 1.65 3.96 6.37
CA PRO A 83 2.30 5.23 6.66
C PRO A 83 1.97 5.69 8.09
N ASP A 84 2.88 6.43 8.69
CA ASP A 84 2.65 7.05 9.98
C ASP A 84 1.58 8.15 9.85
N LEU A 85 0.45 7.95 10.52
CA LEU A 85 -0.62 8.92 10.64
C LEU A 85 -0.67 9.44 12.08
N ASN A 86 -0.62 10.75 12.21
CA ASN A 86 -0.72 11.42 13.50
C ASN A 86 -1.66 12.62 13.40
N ALA A 87 -2.47 12.81 14.42
CA ALA A 87 -3.34 13.97 14.56
C ALA A 87 -3.27 14.53 15.98
N SER A 88 -3.57 15.79 16.12
CA SER A 88 -3.72 16.49 17.40
C SER A 88 -5.03 17.27 17.41
N ASP A 89 -5.56 17.42 18.60
CA ASP A 89 -6.73 18.21 18.90
C ASP A 89 -6.39 19.24 19.98
N LEU A 90 -6.93 20.45 19.84
CA LEU A 90 -6.60 21.54 20.76
C LEU A 90 -7.25 21.34 22.14
N GLU A 91 -8.47 20.84 22.18
CA GLU A 91 -9.21 20.52 23.39
C GLU A 91 -8.77 19.20 24.01
N THR A 92 -7.91 18.45 23.31
CA THR A 92 -7.46 17.10 23.69
C THR A 92 -8.58 16.06 23.69
N ASP A 93 -9.54 16.23 22.79
CA ASP A 93 -10.65 15.31 22.63
C ASP A 93 -10.18 13.93 22.11
N GLU A 94 -10.95 12.89 22.38
CA GLU A 94 -10.62 11.56 21.90
C GLU A 94 -10.86 11.45 20.41
N LEU A 95 -9.78 11.26 19.64
CA LEU A 95 -9.82 11.16 18.20
C LEU A 95 -10.18 9.75 17.75
N ALA A 96 -11.08 9.62 16.77
CA ALA A 96 -11.49 8.37 16.15
C ALA A 96 -11.06 8.33 14.69
N TRP A 97 -10.47 7.20 14.26
CA TRP A 97 -9.97 6.97 12.90
C TRP A 97 -10.92 6.08 12.10
N THR A 98 -11.23 6.49 10.87
CA THR A 98 -12.13 5.75 9.97
C THR A 98 -11.69 5.85 8.52
N ILE A 99 -12.13 4.92 7.67
CA ILE A 99 -12.02 5.07 6.21
C ILE A 99 -13.24 5.85 5.73
N PHE A 100 -13.01 7.06 5.21
CA PHE A 100 -14.07 7.92 4.67
C PHE A 100 -14.51 7.48 3.28
N THR A 101 -13.55 7.18 2.40
CA THR A 101 -13.82 6.63 1.06
C THR A 101 -12.99 5.37 0.90
N GLN A 102 -13.64 4.25 0.56
CA GLN A 102 -12.96 2.99 0.28
C GLN A 102 -12.20 3.05 -1.06
N PRO A 103 -11.10 2.30 -1.20
CA PRO A 103 -10.43 2.11 -2.47
C PRO A 103 -11.33 1.39 -3.48
N LEU A 104 -11.08 1.60 -4.77
CA LEU A 104 -11.86 0.99 -5.84
C LEU A 104 -11.41 -0.46 -6.13
N ASN A 105 -10.13 -0.72 -6.00
CA ASN A 105 -9.49 -1.98 -6.39
C ASN A 105 -8.85 -2.72 -5.22
N GLY A 106 -9.48 -2.62 -4.04
CA GLY A 106 -9.00 -3.26 -2.82
C GLY A 106 -9.89 -3.01 -1.63
N VAL A 107 -9.39 -3.32 -0.46
CA VAL A 107 -10.05 -3.05 0.82
C VAL A 107 -9.09 -2.35 1.76
N ALA A 108 -9.50 -1.21 2.31
CA ALA A 108 -8.78 -0.53 3.37
C ALA A 108 -9.53 -0.67 4.70
N THR A 109 -8.80 -0.96 5.76
CA THR A 109 -9.31 -0.97 7.13
C THR A 109 -8.41 -0.14 8.02
N ILE A 110 -9.02 0.64 8.91
CA ILE A 110 -8.32 1.42 9.92
C ILE A 110 -9.11 1.34 11.21
N SER A 111 -8.43 1.25 12.33
CA SER A 111 -9.04 1.26 13.65
C SER A 111 -8.13 1.94 14.66
N GLY A 112 -8.72 2.56 15.64
CA GLY A 112 -7.99 3.18 16.74
C GLY A 112 -8.65 4.44 17.25
N SER A 113 -8.17 4.87 18.41
CA SER A 113 -8.49 6.15 19.02
C SER A 113 -7.22 6.84 19.51
N GLY A 114 -7.29 8.16 19.69
CA GLY A 114 -6.17 8.99 20.08
C GLY A 114 -5.34 9.51 18.91
N SER A 115 -4.11 9.93 19.18
CA SER A 115 -3.28 10.67 18.21
C SER A 115 -2.85 9.88 16.97
N SER A 116 -2.97 8.54 16.98
CA SER A 116 -2.62 7.67 15.84
C SER A 116 -3.48 6.42 15.84
N PRO A 117 -3.73 5.80 14.66
CA PRO A 117 -4.46 4.54 14.58
C PRO A 117 -3.64 3.37 15.15
N TYR A 118 -4.31 2.33 15.66
CA TYR A 118 -3.68 1.09 16.14
C TYR A 118 -3.43 0.08 15.03
N GLU A 119 -4.33 0.05 14.06
CA GLU A 119 -4.29 -0.85 12.93
C GLU A 119 -4.65 -0.08 11.66
N PHE A 120 -3.83 -0.25 10.62
CA PHE A 120 -4.07 0.36 9.33
C PHE A 120 -3.57 -0.57 8.23
N ILE A 121 -4.50 -1.16 7.49
CA ILE A 121 -4.21 -2.17 6.47
C ILE A 121 -4.89 -1.77 5.15
N TYR A 122 -4.17 -1.95 4.05
CA TYR A 122 -4.72 -1.99 2.71
C TYR A 122 -4.38 -3.33 2.07
N THR A 123 -5.36 -3.95 1.43
CA THR A 123 -5.21 -5.19 0.66
C THR A 123 -5.77 -4.96 -0.73
N PRO A 124 -4.94 -5.02 -1.79
CA PRO A 124 -5.43 -4.91 -3.16
C PRO A 124 -6.34 -6.10 -3.52
N ALA A 125 -7.18 -5.95 -4.52
CA ALA A 125 -7.89 -7.06 -5.13
C ALA A 125 -6.87 -8.05 -5.73
N THR A 126 -7.27 -9.32 -5.84
CA THR A 126 -6.41 -10.36 -6.42
C THR A 126 -5.97 -9.95 -7.83
N ASP A 127 -4.67 -10.10 -8.10
CA ASP A 127 -4.03 -9.80 -9.39
C ASP A 127 -4.21 -8.35 -9.88
N PHE A 128 -4.56 -7.43 -8.98
CA PHE A 128 -4.65 -6.02 -9.32
C PHE A 128 -3.27 -5.37 -9.39
N VAL A 129 -2.96 -4.79 -10.52
CA VAL A 129 -1.79 -3.94 -10.78
C VAL A 129 -2.26 -2.57 -11.25
N GLY A 130 -1.71 -1.50 -10.68
CA GLY A 130 -2.08 -0.14 -11.06
C GLY A 130 -2.18 0.82 -9.88
N ALA A 131 -2.84 1.95 -10.13
CA ALA A 131 -3.08 2.97 -9.13
C ALA A 131 -4.44 2.77 -8.44
N ASP A 132 -4.47 2.93 -7.14
CA ASP A 132 -5.67 2.98 -6.32
C ASP A 132 -5.58 4.15 -5.34
N SER A 133 -6.69 4.52 -4.72
CA SER A 133 -6.70 5.58 -3.72
C SER A 133 -7.87 5.46 -2.76
N PHE A 134 -7.69 5.94 -1.55
CA PHE A 134 -8.75 6.02 -0.54
C PHE A 134 -8.50 7.18 0.42
N VAL A 135 -9.52 7.54 1.19
CA VAL A 135 -9.45 8.68 2.12
C VAL A 135 -9.62 8.19 3.55
N VAL A 136 -8.68 8.57 4.39
CA VAL A 136 -8.73 8.38 5.84
C VAL A 136 -9.28 9.64 6.49
N ASN A 137 -10.12 9.48 7.49
CA ASN A 137 -10.72 10.54 8.29
C ASN A 137 -10.36 10.35 9.77
N VAL A 138 -9.99 11.45 10.42
CA VAL A 138 -9.88 11.55 11.88
C VAL A 138 -10.94 12.52 12.39
N SER A 139 -11.64 12.16 13.47
CA SER A 139 -12.71 12.98 14.04
C SER A 139 -12.66 12.99 15.58
N ASP A 140 -12.96 14.15 16.14
CA ASP A 140 -13.21 14.40 17.56
C ASP A 140 -14.68 14.13 17.99
N GLY A 141 -15.55 13.74 17.04
CA GLY A 141 -16.99 13.54 17.25
C GLY A 141 -17.84 14.73 16.84
N ASN A 142 -17.29 15.94 16.67
CA ASN A 142 -17.98 17.15 16.25
C ASN A 142 -17.52 17.61 14.84
N SER A 143 -16.23 17.49 14.58
CA SER A 143 -15.55 17.89 13.35
C SER A 143 -14.53 16.84 12.91
N SER A 144 -13.90 17.05 11.77
CA SER A 144 -12.92 16.07 11.25
C SER A 144 -11.92 16.69 10.29
N ASP A 145 -10.79 16.00 10.13
CA ASP A 145 -9.78 16.24 9.11
C ASP A 145 -9.51 14.99 8.29
N GLN A 146 -8.97 15.13 7.07
CA GLN A 146 -8.86 14.04 6.10
C GLN A 146 -7.51 14.04 5.38
N VAL A 147 -7.03 12.83 5.06
CA VAL A 147 -5.85 12.61 4.22
C VAL A 147 -6.16 11.62 3.11
N THR A 148 -5.72 11.92 1.89
CA THR A 148 -5.82 11.00 0.74
C THR A 148 -4.59 10.10 0.69
N LEU A 149 -4.79 8.79 0.58
CA LEU A 149 -3.74 7.84 0.28
C LEU A 149 -3.79 7.44 -1.18
N ASN A 150 -2.67 7.63 -1.88
CA ASN A 150 -2.46 7.21 -3.26
C ASN A 150 -1.58 5.96 -3.24
N ILE A 151 -2.09 4.85 -3.75
CA ILE A 151 -1.43 3.56 -3.73
C ILE A 151 -0.98 3.21 -5.15
N SER A 152 0.28 2.80 -5.30
CA SER A 152 0.80 2.19 -6.52
C SER A 152 1.03 0.70 -6.27
N VAL A 153 0.19 -0.14 -6.85
CA VAL A 153 0.33 -1.60 -6.79
C VAL A 153 1.14 -2.03 -8.02
N LEU A 154 2.29 -2.64 -7.77
CA LEU A 154 3.25 -3.08 -8.78
C LEU A 154 3.05 -4.57 -9.07
N GLY A 155 3.10 -4.96 -10.35
CA GLY A 155 3.09 -6.36 -10.76
C GLY A 155 4.37 -7.10 -10.34
N VAL A 156 4.24 -8.40 -10.14
CA VAL A 156 5.35 -9.33 -9.91
C VAL A 156 5.39 -10.28 -11.09
N ASN A 157 6.54 -10.39 -11.77
CA ASN A 157 6.73 -11.36 -12.83
C ASN A 157 6.94 -12.76 -12.24
N TYR A 158 6.12 -13.72 -12.67
CA TYR A 158 6.24 -15.14 -12.34
C TYR A 158 6.83 -15.92 -13.52
N PRO A 159 7.57 -17.02 -13.26
CA PRO A 159 8.09 -17.83 -14.35
C PRO A 159 6.96 -18.60 -15.06
N PRO A 160 7.14 -18.90 -16.35
CA PRO A 160 6.28 -19.85 -17.05
C PRO A 160 6.28 -21.21 -16.38
N VAL A 161 5.21 -21.98 -16.57
CA VAL A 161 5.01 -23.31 -15.99
C VAL A 161 4.80 -24.31 -17.11
N LEU A 162 5.70 -25.27 -17.21
CA LEU A 162 5.59 -26.40 -18.16
C LEU A 162 4.52 -27.39 -17.70
N SER A 163 3.79 -27.97 -18.67
CA SER A 163 2.77 -29.00 -18.43
C SER A 163 3.36 -30.38 -18.11
N ALA A 164 4.68 -30.54 -18.22
CA ALA A 164 5.40 -31.79 -17.99
C ALA A 164 6.26 -31.70 -16.71
N ASP A 165 6.14 -32.70 -15.86
CA ASP A 165 7.02 -32.83 -14.71
C ASP A 165 8.43 -33.19 -15.16
N PHE A 166 9.42 -32.42 -14.78
CA PHE A 166 10.89 -32.58 -14.86
C PHE A 166 11.51 -33.33 -16.05
N THR A 167 10.84 -34.33 -16.66
CA THR A 167 11.43 -35.19 -17.71
C THR A 167 10.39 -35.73 -18.67
N LEU A 168 10.64 -35.61 -19.97
CA LEU A 168 9.93 -36.31 -21.04
C LEU A 168 10.77 -37.48 -21.52
N SER A 169 10.12 -38.60 -21.87
CA SER A 169 10.80 -39.75 -22.46
C SER A 169 10.10 -40.21 -23.73
N THR A 170 10.88 -40.47 -24.76
CA THR A 170 10.39 -40.97 -26.04
C THR A 170 11.41 -41.96 -26.62
N SER A 171 11.06 -42.73 -27.64
CA SER A 171 11.96 -43.62 -28.35
C SER A 171 11.76 -43.51 -29.86
N MET A 172 12.81 -43.81 -30.61
CA MET A 172 12.79 -43.92 -32.05
C MET A 172 13.83 -44.93 -32.52
N SER A 173 13.81 -45.32 -33.79
CA SER A 173 14.88 -46.12 -34.41
C SER A 173 16.04 -45.24 -34.85
N GLU A 174 17.29 -45.80 -34.89
CA GLU A 174 18.55 -45.10 -35.19
C GLU A 174 18.48 -44.24 -36.45
N ASP A 175 17.97 -44.75 -37.57
CA ASP A 175 17.82 -44.01 -38.82
C ASP A 175 16.38 -43.57 -39.07
N GLY A 176 15.56 -43.52 -38.03
CA GLY A 176 14.12 -43.13 -38.16
C GLY A 176 13.24 -44.15 -38.84
N PHE A 177 13.69 -45.37 -39.00
CA PHE A 177 12.90 -46.49 -39.60
C PHE A 177 13.10 -47.79 -38.78
N PRO A 178 12.05 -48.53 -38.38
CA PRO A 178 10.64 -48.29 -38.75
C PRO A 178 9.96 -47.15 -37.97
N ASP A 179 10.50 -46.74 -36.84
CA ASP A 179 9.89 -45.75 -35.94
C ASP A 179 10.66 -44.43 -36.01
N GLY A 180 10.07 -43.45 -36.65
CA GLY A 180 10.60 -42.08 -36.75
C GLY A 180 10.35 -41.24 -35.53
N TRP A 181 10.92 -40.05 -35.49
CA TRP A 181 10.69 -39.11 -34.42
C TRP A 181 9.23 -38.70 -34.28
N ILE A 182 8.68 -38.84 -33.09
CA ILE A 182 7.39 -38.33 -32.70
C ILE A 182 7.61 -37.42 -31.50
N ALA A 183 7.45 -36.12 -31.71
CA ALA A 183 7.62 -35.13 -30.63
C ALA A 183 6.63 -35.38 -29.51
N PRO A 184 7.10 -35.51 -28.26
CA PRO A 184 6.20 -35.53 -27.10
C PRO A 184 5.36 -34.25 -27.06
N ARG A 185 4.14 -34.38 -26.54
CA ARG A 185 3.30 -33.21 -26.34
C ARG A 185 3.89 -32.36 -25.21
N LEU A 186 4.14 -31.10 -25.50
CA LEU A 186 4.68 -30.13 -24.57
C LEU A 186 3.91 -28.83 -24.68
N THR A 187 3.45 -28.32 -23.55
CA THR A 187 2.78 -27.01 -23.45
C THR A 187 3.26 -26.28 -22.19
N ALA A 188 3.13 -24.96 -22.20
CA ALA A 188 3.36 -24.12 -21.05
C ALA A 188 2.25 -23.09 -20.90
N SER A 189 2.10 -22.59 -19.70
CA SER A 189 1.26 -21.44 -19.37
C SER A 189 2.05 -20.49 -18.51
N ASP A 190 1.66 -19.22 -18.52
CA ASP A 190 2.22 -18.21 -17.65
C ASP A 190 1.15 -17.69 -16.70
N PRO A 191 1.46 -17.48 -15.40
CA PRO A 191 0.56 -16.78 -14.50
C PRO A 191 0.30 -15.33 -14.92
N ASP A 192 1.26 -14.69 -15.62
CA ASP A 192 1.14 -13.31 -16.13
C ASP A 192 0.52 -13.33 -17.54
N PRO A 193 -0.77 -12.98 -17.69
CA PRO A 193 -1.53 -13.25 -18.92
C PRO A 193 -1.08 -12.43 -20.15
N GLU A 194 -0.33 -11.36 -19.94
CA GLU A 194 0.20 -10.51 -21.00
C GLU A 194 1.56 -10.99 -21.53
N ASP A 195 2.18 -11.99 -20.88
CA ASP A 195 3.49 -12.47 -21.24
C ASP A 195 3.47 -13.40 -22.45
N SER A 196 4.47 -13.25 -23.27
CA SER A 196 4.62 -14.02 -24.51
C SER A 196 5.70 -15.07 -24.34
N LEU A 197 5.31 -16.33 -24.29
CA LEU A 197 6.21 -17.44 -24.14
C LEU A 197 7.04 -17.71 -25.41
N SER A 198 8.34 -17.91 -25.26
CA SER A 198 9.28 -18.29 -26.32
C SER A 198 9.99 -19.60 -25.98
N TRP A 199 10.18 -20.46 -26.99
CA TRP A 199 10.75 -21.80 -26.86
C TRP A 199 12.14 -21.89 -27.47
N SER A 200 13.06 -22.56 -26.76
CA SER A 200 14.44 -22.76 -27.21
C SER A 200 15.05 -24.04 -26.62
N LEU A 201 16.24 -24.38 -27.09
CA LEU A 201 17.07 -25.41 -26.47
C LEU A 201 17.98 -24.76 -25.41
N ALA A 202 17.92 -25.28 -24.16
CA ALA A 202 18.83 -24.94 -23.09
C ALA A 202 20.12 -25.79 -23.11
N LYS A 203 19.98 -27.09 -23.50
CA LYS A 203 21.09 -28.03 -23.65
C LYS A 203 20.92 -28.83 -24.91
N LEU A 204 22.00 -28.96 -25.69
CA LEU A 204 22.05 -29.77 -26.91
C LEU A 204 22.20 -31.26 -26.58
N PRO A 205 21.69 -32.17 -27.43
CA PRO A 205 22.00 -33.60 -27.35
C PRO A 205 23.50 -33.87 -27.63
N GLU A 206 24.01 -35.01 -27.20
CA GLU A 206 25.41 -35.43 -27.42
C GLU A 206 25.61 -36.22 -28.72
N HIS A 207 24.57 -36.95 -29.19
CA HIS A 207 24.61 -37.86 -30.31
C HIS A 207 23.48 -37.58 -31.32
N GLY A 208 23.37 -36.31 -31.75
CA GLY A 208 22.37 -35.90 -32.70
C GLY A 208 22.16 -34.40 -32.73
N SER A 209 21.11 -33.98 -33.39
CA SER A 209 20.69 -32.59 -33.42
C SER A 209 19.24 -32.47 -32.95
N ALA A 210 18.95 -31.41 -32.19
CA ALA A 210 17.59 -31.05 -31.81
C ALA A 210 17.28 -29.63 -32.25
N THR A 211 16.03 -29.41 -32.64
CA THR A 211 15.51 -28.08 -32.96
C THR A 211 14.22 -27.86 -32.20
N VAL A 212 14.22 -26.85 -31.34
CA VAL A 212 13.04 -26.40 -30.62
C VAL A 212 12.92 -24.89 -30.81
N SER A 213 11.76 -24.43 -31.28
CA SER A 213 11.49 -23.01 -31.43
C SER A 213 9.97 -22.75 -31.49
N GLY A 214 9.59 -21.53 -31.26
CA GLY A 214 8.19 -21.08 -31.33
C GLY A 214 7.87 -20.00 -30.33
N VAL A 215 6.65 -19.46 -30.46
CA VAL A 215 6.08 -18.49 -29.57
C VAL A 215 4.66 -18.97 -29.20
N GLY A 216 4.26 -18.73 -27.96
CA GLY A 216 2.96 -19.13 -27.42
C GLY A 216 3.02 -20.41 -26.58
N SER A 217 1.86 -20.98 -26.28
CA SER A 217 1.69 -22.06 -25.31
C SER A 217 2.29 -23.42 -25.71
N SER A 218 2.85 -23.56 -26.93
CA SER A 218 3.54 -24.77 -27.37
C SER A 218 4.61 -24.43 -28.42
N PRO A 219 5.69 -25.21 -28.55
CA PRO A 219 6.67 -25.01 -29.59
C PRO A 219 6.06 -25.24 -30.98
N SER A 220 6.42 -24.40 -31.94
CA SER A 220 6.03 -24.58 -33.36
C SER A 220 6.94 -25.56 -34.09
N GLN A 221 8.14 -25.76 -33.60
CA GLN A 221 9.09 -26.77 -34.04
C GLN A 221 9.59 -27.55 -32.83
N PHE A 222 9.56 -28.88 -32.93
CA PHE A 222 10.13 -29.77 -31.92
C PHE A 222 10.61 -31.05 -32.63
N LEU A 223 11.87 -31.06 -33.03
CA LEU A 223 12.51 -32.11 -33.82
C LEU A 223 13.75 -32.61 -33.12
N PHE A 224 14.04 -33.90 -33.31
CA PHE A 224 15.30 -34.53 -32.96
C PHE A 224 15.71 -35.45 -34.09
N GLU A 225 16.98 -35.45 -34.45
CA GLU A 225 17.61 -36.30 -35.46
C GLU A 225 18.88 -36.89 -34.86
N PRO A 226 18.97 -38.22 -34.65
CA PRO A 226 20.18 -38.85 -34.13
C PRO A 226 21.33 -38.78 -35.16
N ASP A 227 22.58 -38.95 -34.69
CA ASP A 227 23.71 -39.16 -35.56
C ASP A 227 23.55 -40.48 -36.35
N PRO A 228 24.03 -40.55 -37.59
CA PRO A 228 23.94 -41.76 -38.38
C PRO A 228 24.51 -42.98 -37.64
N ASP A 229 23.82 -44.13 -37.72
CA ASP A 229 24.19 -45.41 -37.08
C ASP A 229 24.32 -45.35 -35.53
N TYR A 230 23.86 -44.24 -34.90
CA TYR A 230 23.86 -44.15 -33.44
C TYR A 230 22.66 -44.84 -32.80
N PHE A 231 22.94 -45.80 -31.93
CA PHE A 231 21.96 -46.46 -31.06
C PHE A 231 22.34 -46.31 -29.60
N GLY A 232 21.42 -45.92 -28.77
CA GLY A 232 21.69 -45.70 -27.34
C GLY A 232 20.76 -44.60 -26.79
N SER A 233 21.09 -44.16 -25.62
CA SER A 233 20.33 -43.06 -24.97
C SER A 233 20.98 -41.73 -25.25
N ASP A 234 20.18 -40.71 -25.55
CA ASP A 234 20.61 -39.34 -25.63
C ASP A 234 19.63 -38.43 -24.86
N SER A 235 20.00 -37.21 -24.57
CA SER A 235 19.17 -36.26 -23.86
C SER A 235 19.48 -34.82 -24.21
N PHE A 236 18.45 -33.99 -24.24
CA PHE A 236 18.57 -32.54 -24.41
C PHE A 236 17.58 -31.82 -23.49
N THR A 237 17.76 -30.51 -23.27
CA THR A 237 16.90 -29.71 -22.40
C THR A 237 16.19 -28.63 -23.22
N ILE A 238 14.89 -28.55 -23.07
CA ILE A 238 14.04 -27.51 -23.65
C ILE A 238 13.80 -26.45 -22.57
N SER A 239 13.86 -25.20 -22.96
CA SER A 239 13.52 -24.03 -22.12
C SER A 239 12.35 -23.29 -22.74
N VAL A 240 11.44 -22.85 -21.90
CA VAL A 240 10.41 -21.85 -22.21
C VAL A 240 10.69 -20.59 -21.37
N SER A 241 10.56 -19.43 -21.97
CA SER A 241 10.84 -18.14 -21.35
C SER A 241 9.70 -17.15 -21.64
N ASP A 242 9.37 -16.32 -20.62
CA ASP A 242 8.55 -15.14 -20.72
C ASP A 242 9.34 -13.88 -21.19
N GLY A 243 10.65 -14.01 -21.34
CA GLY A 243 11.59 -12.93 -21.66
C GLY A 243 12.43 -12.48 -20.46
N VAL A 244 12.06 -12.84 -19.23
CA VAL A 244 12.75 -12.51 -17.97
C VAL A 244 13.12 -13.76 -17.19
N LEU A 245 12.18 -14.67 -17.00
CA LEU A 245 12.30 -15.94 -16.27
C LEU A 245 12.12 -17.13 -17.23
N THR A 246 12.51 -18.32 -16.76
CA THR A 246 12.44 -19.55 -17.56
C THR A 246 11.98 -20.73 -16.74
N ASP A 247 11.38 -21.71 -17.43
CA ASP A 247 11.20 -23.09 -16.93
C ASP A 247 11.80 -24.07 -17.93
N GLU A 248 12.24 -25.24 -17.45
CA GLU A 248 13.04 -26.19 -18.24
C GLU A 248 12.56 -27.64 -18.04
N VAL A 249 12.62 -28.42 -19.12
CA VAL A 249 12.35 -29.84 -19.10
C VAL A 249 13.40 -30.62 -19.87
N ALA A 250 13.89 -31.73 -19.27
CA ALA A 250 14.76 -32.67 -19.95
C ALA A 250 13.94 -33.61 -20.86
N VAL A 251 14.47 -33.88 -22.04
CA VAL A 251 13.93 -34.89 -22.99
C VAL A 251 14.94 -36.01 -23.12
N ASN A 252 14.56 -37.22 -22.75
CA ASN A 252 15.34 -38.42 -22.92
C ASN A 252 14.84 -39.20 -24.15
N VAL A 253 15.74 -39.58 -25.02
CA VAL A 253 15.49 -40.34 -26.23
C VAL A 253 16.17 -41.69 -26.16
#